data_2fc77a5520b35d9bab9ae101a4eedfb7
#
_entry.id   2fc77a5520b35d9bab9ae101a4eedfb7
#
_cell.length_a   1.000
_cell.length_b   1.000
_cell.length_c   1.000
_cell.angle_alpha   90.00
_cell.angle_beta   90.00
_cell.angle_gamma   90.00
#
_symmetry.space_group_name_H-M   'P 1'
#
loop_
_entity.id
_entity.type
_entity.pdbx_description
1 polymer ?
#
loop_
_entity_poly.entity_id
_entity_poly.type
_entity_poly.pdbx_seq_one_letter_code
_entity_poly.pdbx_strand_id
1 'polypeptide(L)'
;MNEIVADVVIVGAGNAAFCAALAAQERGAKVVMFERAPEDERGGNSRFTAGAIRFAHEGLEDLKEIIPDLTNEEIATTDFGTYTQDEFYDDMFRVTQFRTDPDLCEKLVCDSLDTMKWMCSRGIRFVPSYGRQAFKVDGQFRFWGGLCVEYWGGGPGLVDSETDIARANGVRIEYGARVLELIYDGLSVSGVKVKQNGRIFDVKAKSVVIAAGGFEANHEWRTRYIGPDWDLAKVRGSRFNTGDGIRMALDIGAAPYGNWSGCHAVGWDRNAPEFGDLDVGDNFQKHSYPFGIMINAEGKRFIDEGADFRNYTYAKYGRVILGQPQQFAWQVFDSKVLNLLRDEYRIRQVTKVSSDTLEGLADKLEGVDKEAFLAEVAAYNDAVQTDVHFDPTVLDGRGTPSLEIPKTNWANTIDEPPFEAYQTTCGITFTFGGLRINAASGQVMDIDHVPIPGLYAAGELVGGIFYFNYPGGTGLMSGSVFGRMAGASAADALNA
;
A
#
# COMPACT_ATOMS: atom_id res chain seq x y z
N MET A 1 -36.97 14.07 -4.99
CA MET A 1 -35.53 14.07 -5.37
C MET A 1 -35.53 13.87 -6.86
N ASN A 2 -34.71 14.63 -7.59
CA ASN A 2 -34.49 14.35 -9.01
C ASN A 2 -33.84 12.99 -9.14
N GLU A 3 -34.32 12.19 -10.08
CA GLU A 3 -33.72 10.89 -10.43
C GLU A 3 -32.22 11.09 -10.74
N ILE A 4 -31.36 10.28 -10.13
CA ILE A 4 -29.92 10.33 -10.44
C ILE A 4 -29.72 9.54 -11.74
N VAL A 5 -29.32 10.24 -12.79
CA VAL A 5 -29.05 9.64 -14.11
C VAL A 5 -27.55 9.70 -14.36
N ALA A 6 -26.93 8.57 -14.62
CA ALA A 6 -25.51 8.41 -14.96
C ALA A 6 -25.34 7.52 -16.20
N ASP A 7 -24.31 7.77 -16.97
CA ASP A 7 -23.83 6.82 -17.98
C ASP A 7 -22.96 5.76 -17.30
N VAL A 8 -22.05 6.22 -16.44
CA VAL A 8 -21.13 5.38 -15.67
C VAL A 8 -21.29 5.67 -14.16
N VAL A 9 -21.53 4.64 -13.38
CA VAL A 9 -21.50 4.68 -11.92
C VAL A 9 -20.16 4.13 -11.45
N ILE A 10 -19.48 4.87 -10.54
CA ILE A 10 -18.27 4.42 -9.85
C ILE A 10 -18.62 4.15 -8.38
N VAL A 11 -18.20 2.97 -7.86
CA VAL A 11 -18.41 2.57 -6.47
C VAL A 11 -17.09 2.72 -5.71
N GLY A 12 -17.01 3.73 -4.83
CA GLY A 12 -15.84 4.13 -4.07
C GLY A 12 -15.35 5.54 -4.44
N ALA A 13 -14.42 6.07 -3.63
CA ALA A 13 -13.72 7.35 -3.85
C ALA A 13 -12.25 7.28 -3.38
N GLY A 14 -11.57 6.17 -3.64
CA GLY A 14 -10.12 6.05 -3.55
C GLY A 14 -9.45 6.34 -4.90
N ASN A 15 -8.10 6.27 -4.96
CA ASN A 15 -7.31 6.54 -6.15
C ASN A 15 -7.82 5.81 -7.42
N ALA A 16 -8.08 4.49 -7.32
CA ALA A 16 -8.60 3.73 -8.46
C ALA A 16 -9.98 4.24 -8.95
N ALA A 17 -10.84 4.63 -8.02
CA ALA A 17 -12.17 5.18 -8.32
C ALA A 17 -12.06 6.54 -9.03
N PHE A 18 -11.18 7.43 -8.55
CA PHE A 18 -10.96 8.72 -9.20
C PHE A 18 -10.32 8.57 -10.58
N CYS A 19 -9.32 7.70 -10.73
CA CYS A 19 -8.74 7.41 -12.04
C CYS A 19 -9.80 6.88 -13.02
N ALA A 20 -10.71 6.01 -12.58
CA ALA A 20 -11.80 5.52 -13.40
C ALA A 20 -12.81 6.64 -13.75
N ALA A 21 -13.16 7.47 -12.78
CA ALA A 21 -14.10 8.57 -13.00
C ALA A 21 -13.56 9.60 -14.00
N LEU A 22 -12.28 10.00 -13.85
CA LEU A 22 -11.64 10.97 -14.73
C LEU A 22 -11.46 10.41 -16.15
N ALA A 23 -11.08 9.14 -16.30
CA ALA A 23 -10.94 8.50 -17.61
C ALA A 23 -12.28 8.32 -18.34
N ALA A 24 -13.35 8.03 -17.60
CA ALA A 24 -14.70 7.97 -18.16
C ALA A 24 -15.22 9.36 -18.57
N GLN A 25 -15.01 10.36 -17.70
CA GLN A 25 -15.42 11.74 -17.95
C GLN A 25 -14.69 12.33 -19.19
N GLU A 26 -13.40 12.04 -19.33
CA GLU A 26 -12.59 12.46 -20.49
C GLU A 26 -13.17 11.99 -21.83
N ARG A 27 -13.92 10.87 -21.82
CA ARG A 27 -14.65 10.32 -22.98
C ARG A 27 -16.07 10.84 -23.12
N GLY A 28 -16.43 11.85 -22.31
CA GLY A 28 -17.75 12.50 -22.35
C GLY A 28 -18.86 11.77 -21.59
N ALA A 29 -18.56 10.73 -20.83
CA ALA A 29 -19.55 10.05 -20.01
C ALA A 29 -20.00 10.91 -18.84
N LYS A 30 -21.30 10.86 -18.51
CA LYS A 30 -21.86 11.43 -17.28
C LYS A 30 -21.59 10.48 -16.12
N VAL A 31 -20.65 10.88 -15.25
CA VAL A 31 -20.14 10.05 -14.15
C VAL A 31 -20.77 10.45 -12.81
N VAL A 32 -21.18 9.44 -12.03
CA VAL A 32 -21.58 9.60 -10.63
C VAL A 32 -20.79 8.61 -9.77
N MET A 33 -20.13 9.12 -8.73
CA MET A 33 -19.42 8.32 -7.73
C MET A 33 -20.25 8.17 -6.45
N PHE A 34 -20.27 6.99 -5.86
CA PHE A 34 -20.88 6.72 -4.57
C PHE A 34 -19.81 6.26 -3.58
N GLU A 35 -19.57 7.10 -2.55
CA GLU A 35 -18.65 6.81 -1.46
C GLU A 35 -19.43 6.50 -0.18
N ARG A 36 -19.10 5.37 0.45
CA ARG A 36 -19.73 4.92 1.68
C ARG A 36 -19.36 5.79 2.88
N ALA A 37 -18.10 6.25 2.94
CA ALA A 37 -17.62 7.12 4.00
C ALA A 37 -18.28 8.51 3.96
N PRO A 38 -18.39 9.22 5.08
CA PRO A 38 -18.67 10.65 5.07
C PRO A 38 -17.50 11.40 4.38
N GLU A 39 -17.77 12.63 3.96
CA GLU A 39 -16.81 13.38 3.14
C GLU A 39 -15.48 13.64 3.83
N ASP A 40 -15.45 13.85 5.12
CA ASP A 40 -14.27 14.08 5.93
C ASP A 40 -13.41 12.80 6.12
N GLU A 41 -14.02 11.61 5.95
CA GLU A 41 -13.32 10.31 6.00
C GLU A 41 -13.13 9.67 4.61
N ARG A 42 -13.33 10.43 3.51
CA ARG A 42 -13.23 9.93 2.12
C ARG A 42 -11.85 9.42 1.76
N GLY A 43 -11.75 8.67 0.69
CA GLY A 43 -10.48 8.28 0.04
C GLY A 43 -10.02 6.87 0.34
N GLY A 44 -10.73 6.12 1.20
CA GLY A 44 -10.36 4.74 1.53
C GLY A 44 -8.89 4.64 1.98
N ASN A 45 -8.23 3.54 1.65
CA ASN A 45 -6.81 3.34 2.01
C ASN A 45 -5.84 4.25 1.26
N SER A 46 -6.24 4.84 0.13
CA SER A 46 -5.39 5.83 -0.57
C SER A 46 -5.02 7.02 0.32
N ARG A 47 -5.92 7.43 1.23
CA ARG A 47 -5.68 8.52 2.19
C ARG A 47 -4.67 8.16 3.28
N PHE A 48 -4.50 6.87 3.59
CA PHE A 48 -3.59 6.37 4.64
C PHE A 48 -2.24 5.91 4.10
N THR A 49 -1.86 6.29 2.87
CA THR A 49 -0.54 5.98 2.32
C THR A 49 0.44 7.14 2.52
N ALA A 50 1.73 6.81 2.48
CA ALA A 50 2.77 7.83 2.36
C ALA A 50 2.76 8.55 1.00
N GLY A 51 2.04 7.99 0.02
CA GLY A 51 1.97 8.54 -1.32
C GLY A 51 3.06 8.09 -2.28
N ALA A 52 4.00 7.24 -1.87
CA ALA A 52 5.03 6.73 -2.77
C ALA A 52 4.41 5.84 -3.85
N ILE A 53 4.78 6.05 -5.11
CA ILE A 53 4.23 5.34 -6.28
C ILE A 53 5.36 4.78 -7.14
N ARG A 54 5.21 3.52 -7.55
CA ARG A 54 6.20 2.80 -8.36
C ARG A 54 5.79 2.77 -9.83
N PHE A 55 6.70 3.11 -10.71
CA PHE A 55 6.53 3.07 -12.16
C PHE A 55 7.87 2.84 -12.84
N ALA A 56 7.85 2.30 -14.05
CA ALA A 56 9.05 2.14 -14.86
C ALA A 56 9.52 3.49 -15.44
N HIS A 57 10.85 3.76 -15.39
CA HIS A 57 11.44 4.96 -15.97
C HIS A 57 12.91 4.73 -16.34
N GLU A 58 13.37 5.38 -17.39
CA GLU A 58 14.75 5.30 -17.88
C GLU A 58 15.66 6.37 -17.26
N GLY A 59 15.19 7.04 -16.19
CA GLY A 59 15.97 8.01 -15.43
C GLY A 59 15.44 9.45 -15.51
N LEU A 60 16.36 10.41 -15.43
CA LEU A 60 16.04 11.81 -15.20
C LEU A 60 15.11 12.45 -16.24
N GLU A 61 15.21 12.06 -17.52
CA GLU A 61 14.37 12.69 -18.56
C GLU A 61 12.88 12.33 -18.39
N ASP A 62 12.56 11.08 -18.05
CA ASP A 62 11.19 10.69 -17.71
C ASP A 62 10.71 11.40 -16.44
N LEU A 63 11.60 11.54 -15.44
CA LEU A 63 11.26 12.22 -14.19
C LEU A 63 10.97 13.72 -14.38
N LYS A 64 11.63 14.40 -15.29
CA LYS A 64 11.31 15.80 -15.64
C LYS A 64 9.92 15.98 -16.24
N GLU A 65 9.40 14.96 -16.95
CA GLU A 65 8.03 15.00 -17.45
C GLU A 65 7.00 14.80 -16.32
N ILE A 66 7.36 14.06 -15.28
CA ILE A 66 6.50 13.77 -14.11
C ILE A 66 6.60 14.87 -13.06
N ILE A 67 7.79 15.47 -12.89
CA ILE A 67 8.09 16.51 -11.90
C ILE A 67 8.71 17.72 -12.66
N PRO A 68 7.88 18.51 -13.35
CA PRO A 68 8.38 19.59 -14.21
C PRO A 68 9.00 20.76 -13.44
N ASP A 69 8.83 20.81 -12.13
CA ASP A 69 9.40 21.83 -11.23
C ASP A 69 10.69 21.36 -10.51
N LEU A 70 11.32 20.25 -10.95
CA LEU A 70 12.66 19.87 -10.49
C LEU A 70 13.66 21.00 -10.73
N THR A 71 14.33 21.42 -9.68
CA THR A 71 15.33 22.49 -9.73
C THR A 71 16.68 21.96 -10.23
N ASN A 72 17.50 22.86 -10.77
CA ASN A 72 18.88 22.52 -11.17
C ASN A 72 19.72 22.02 -9.99
N GLU A 73 19.46 22.51 -8.77
CA GLU A 73 20.14 22.07 -7.56
C GLU A 73 19.77 20.63 -7.20
N GLU A 74 18.48 20.28 -7.22
CA GLU A 74 18.02 18.90 -7.00
C GLU A 74 18.62 17.95 -8.03
N ILE A 75 18.61 18.33 -9.31
CA ILE A 75 19.21 17.53 -10.39
C ILE A 75 20.71 17.32 -10.16
N ALA A 76 21.44 18.34 -9.73
CA ALA A 76 22.88 18.27 -9.53
C ALA A 76 23.29 17.47 -8.27
N THR A 77 22.40 17.40 -7.27
CA THR A 77 22.68 16.80 -5.96
C THR A 77 21.98 15.46 -5.73
N THR A 78 21.28 14.92 -6.74
CA THR A 78 20.47 13.69 -6.59
C THR A 78 20.81 12.69 -7.68
N ASP A 79 21.07 11.47 -7.26
CA ASP A 79 21.06 10.29 -8.12
C ASP A 79 19.68 9.62 -8.02
N PHE A 80 18.86 9.80 -9.04
CA PHE A 80 17.52 9.20 -9.12
C PHE A 80 17.56 7.75 -9.60
N GLY A 81 18.67 7.33 -10.20
CA GLY A 81 18.79 6.02 -10.83
C GLY A 81 17.86 5.83 -12.02
N THR A 82 17.69 4.57 -12.39
CA THR A 82 16.70 4.07 -13.33
C THR A 82 15.85 3.01 -12.65
N TYR A 83 14.68 2.74 -13.18
CA TYR A 83 13.87 1.58 -12.82
C TYR A 83 13.13 1.12 -14.07
N THR A 84 13.80 0.28 -14.83
CA THR A 84 13.35 -0.16 -16.14
C THR A 84 12.12 -1.08 -16.06
N GLN A 85 11.44 -1.32 -17.18
CA GLN A 85 10.37 -2.30 -17.22
C GLN A 85 10.87 -3.69 -16.83
N ASP A 86 12.07 -4.08 -17.28
CA ASP A 86 12.66 -5.39 -16.93
C ASP A 86 12.88 -5.52 -15.42
N GLU A 87 13.42 -4.48 -14.75
CA GLU A 87 13.57 -4.46 -13.29
C GLU A 87 12.22 -4.55 -12.57
N PHE A 88 11.18 -3.88 -13.11
CA PHE A 88 9.85 -3.93 -12.51
C PHE A 88 9.23 -5.33 -12.68
N TYR A 89 9.40 -5.99 -13.85
CA TYR A 89 9.00 -7.38 -14.04
C TYR A 89 9.73 -8.31 -13.08
N ASP A 90 11.04 -8.21 -12.98
CA ASP A 90 11.86 -9.03 -12.09
C ASP A 90 11.40 -8.91 -10.63
N ASP A 91 11.15 -7.69 -10.17
CA ASP A 91 10.63 -7.45 -8.83
C ASP A 91 9.24 -8.05 -8.62
N MET A 92 8.31 -7.86 -9.57
CA MET A 92 6.96 -8.42 -9.50
C MET A 92 7.00 -9.94 -9.42
N PHE A 93 7.75 -10.59 -10.32
CA PHE A 93 7.86 -12.05 -10.33
C PHE A 93 8.58 -12.59 -9.09
N ARG A 94 9.69 -11.96 -8.70
CA ARG A 94 10.49 -12.38 -7.55
C ARG A 94 9.68 -12.32 -6.24
N VAL A 95 9.04 -11.19 -5.93
CA VAL A 95 8.35 -11.02 -4.63
C VAL A 95 7.03 -11.78 -4.56
N THR A 96 6.41 -12.07 -5.71
CA THR A 96 5.19 -12.89 -5.79
C THR A 96 5.47 -14.38 -5.98
N GLN A 97 6.74 -14.78 -5.95
CA GLN A 97 7.18 -16.17 -6.19
C GLN A 97 6.64 -16.72 -7.52
N PHE A 98 6.69 -15.91 -8.57
CA PHE A 98 6.21 -16.22 -9.92
C PHE A 98 4.72 -16.57 -9.99
N ARG A 99 3.89 -16.01 -9.08
CA ARG A 99 2.44 -16.25 -9.03
C ARG A 99 1.61 -15.11 -9.61
N THR A 100 2.17 -13.92 -9.80
CA THR A 100 1.46 -12.80 -10.43
C THR A 100 0.88 -13.23 -11.78
N ASP A 101 -0.34 -12.80 -12.08
CA ASP A 101 -0.95 -13.01 -13.40
C ASP A 101 -0.13 -12.26 -14.44
N PRO A 102 0.39 -12.93 -15.48
CA PRO A 102 1.31 -12.31 -16.43
C PRO A 102 0.66 -11.19 -17.24
N ASP A 103 -0.61 -11.33 -17.64
CA ASP A 103 -1.32 -10.33 -18.46
C ASP A 103 -1.60 -9.06 -17.63
N LEU A 104 -1.99 -9.22 -16.37
CA LEU A 104 -2.18 -8.10 -15.44
C LEU A 104 -0.84 -7.44 -15.09
N CYS A 105 0.21 -8.22 -14.91
CA CYS A 105 1.56 -7.72 -14.64
C CYS A 105 2.10 -6.93 -15.83
N GLU A 106 1.97 -7.45 -17.04
CA GLU A 106 2.37 -6.75 -18.27
C GLU A 106 1.65 -5.39 -18.40
N LYS A 107 0.33 -5.39 -18.24
CA LYS A 107 -0.46 -4.15 -18.29
C LYS A 107 -0.01 -3.14 -17.25
N LEU A 108 0.22 -3.58 -16.02
CA LEU A 108 0.68 -2.74 -14.93
C LEU A 108 2.05 -2.11 -15.23
N VAL A 109 3.02 -2.91 -15.65
CA VAL A 109 4.40 -2.45 -15.92
C VAL A 109 4.47 -1.54 -17.12
N CYS A 110 3.93 -1.99 -18.26
CA CYS A 110 4.01 -1.25 -19.53
C CYS A 110 3.27 0.08 -19.50
N ASP A 111 2.12 0.15 -18.82
CA ASP A 111 1.30 1.37 -18.80
C ASP A 111 1.65 2.30 -17.63
N SER A 112 2.60 1.94 -16.77
CA SER A 112 2.88 2.68 -15.54
C SER A 112 3.35 4.11 -15.80
N LEU A 113 4.35 4.32 -16.66
CA LEU A 113 4.88 5.66 -16.99
C LEU A 113 3.83 6.52 -17.72
N ASP A 114 3.12 5.95 -18.71
CA ASP A 114 2.07 6.66 -19.44
C ASP A 114 0.91 7.08 -18.49
N THR A 115 0.61 6.25 -17.51
CA THR A 115 -0.39 6.59 -16.48
C THR A 115 0.09 7.73 -15.59
N MET A 116 1.38 7.78 -15.20
CA MET A 116 1.96 8.91 -14.48
C MET A 116 1.85 10.21 -15.29
N LYS A 117 2.24 10.17 -16.58
CA LYS A 117 2.13 11.33 -17.49
C LYS A 117 0.67 11.78 -17.63
N TRP A 118 -0.27 10.83 -17.76
CA TRP A 118 -1.70 11.14 -17.81
C TRP A 118 -2.17 11.80 -16.50
N MET A 119 -1.80 11.30 -15.32
CA MET A 119 -2.16 11.92 -14.03
C MET A 119 -1.62 13.34 -13.92
N CYS A 120 -0.37 13.59 -14.34
CA CYS A 120 0.21 14.94 -14.41
C CYS A 120 -0.63 15.86 -15.32
N SER A 121 -1.04 15.35 -16.50
CA SER A 121 -1.88 16.11 -17.45
C SER A 121 -3.26 16.47 -16.89
N ARG A 122 -3.74 15.70 -15.89
CA ARG A 122 -4.98 16.00 -15.16
C ARG A 122 -4.78 17.01 -14.03
N GLY A 123 -3.55 17.33 -13.66
CA GLY A 123 -3.22 18.28 -12.61
C GLY A 123 -2.75 17.64 -11.29
N ILE A 124 -2.56 16.33 -11.26
CA ILE A 124 -1.93 15.66 -10.10
C ILE A 124 -0.45 16.05 -10.06
N ARG A 125 0.02 16.43 -8.88
CA ARG A 125 1.41 16.84 -8.66
C ARG A 125 2.20 15.75 -7.93
N PHE A 126 3.42 15.53 -8.40
CA PHE A 126 4.39 14.62 -7.81
C PHE A 126 5.64 15.35 -7.34
N VAL A 127 6.37 14.73 -6.43
CA VAL A 127 7.66 15.22 -5.89
C VAL A 127 8.62 14.06 -5.66
N PRO A 128 9.94 14.34 -5.59
CA PRO A 128 10.90 13.33 -5.17
C PRO A 128 10.66 12.91 -3.71
N SER A 129 10.70 11.61 -3.44
CA SER A 129 10.45 11.05 -2.11
C SER A 129 11.69 11.05 -1.21
N TYR A 130 12.35 12.19 -1.04
CA TYR A 130 13.62 12.31 -0.29
C TYR A 130 13.50 11.78 1.14
N GLY A 131 12.49 12.21 1.87
CA GLY A 131 12.30 11.87 3.28
C GLY A 131 12.10 10.37 3.55
N ARG A 132 11.69 9.61 2.52
CA ARG A 132 11.30 8.20 2.70
C ARG A 132 12.17 7.21 1.93
N GLN A 133 12.70 7.60 0.77
CA GLN A 133 13.31 6.68 -0.19
C GLN A 133 14.73 7.06 -0.60
N ALA A 134 15.33 8.10 0.02
CA ALA A 134 16.71 8.48 -0.24
C ALA A 134 17.51 8.56 1.05
N PHE A 135 18.83 8.34 0.92
CA PHE A 135 19.82 8.69 1.92
C PHE A 135 20.88 9.60 1.28
N LYS A 136 21.48 10.47 2.08
CA LYS A 136 22.55 11.33 1.62
C LYS A 136 23.89 10.64 1.88
N VAL A 137 24.57 10.23 0.81
CA VAL A 137 25.89 9.56 0.83
C VAL A 137 26.85 10.41 0.03
N ASP A 138 28.01 10.75 0.59
CA ASP A 138 29.06 11.59 -0.05
C ASP A 138 28.53 12.93 -0.62
N GLY A 139 27.54 13.51 0.08
CA GLY A 139 26.95 14.80 -0.32
C GLY A 139 25.83 14.72 -1.35
N GLN A 140 25.57 13.55 -1.93
CA GLN A 140 24.47 13.32 -2.89
C GLN A 140 23.33 12.50 -2.25
N PHE A 141 22.09 12.83 -2.62
CA PHE A 141 20.95 11.98 -2.36
C PHE A 141 20.98 10.79 -3.34
N ARG A 142 20.80 9.59 -2.81
CA ARG A 142 20.68 8.36 -3.60
C ARG A 142 19.37 7.68 -3.26
N PHE A 143 18.54 7.47 -4.29
CA PHE A 143 17.35 6.64 -4.19
C PHE A 143 17.73 5.16 -4.29
N TRP A 144 16.93 4.29 -3.69
CA TRP A 144 17.16 2.85 -3.65
C TRP A 144 15.85 2.08 -3.84
N GLY A 145 15.94 0.84 -4.34
CA GLY A 145 14.81 -0.07 -4.48
C GLY A 145 13.77 0.39 -5.50
N GLY A 146 14.14 1.18 -6.52
CA GLY A 146 13.28 1.55 -7.64
C GLY A 146 12.07 2.43 -7.30
N LEU A 147 12.13 3.20 -6.21
CA LEU A 147 11.00 4.02 -5.74
C LEU A 147 11.49 5.42 -5.39
N CYS A 148 11.34 6.38 -6.30
CA CYS A 148 11.89 7.73 -6.15
C CYS A 148 10.85 8.86 -6.09
N VAL A 149 9.57 8.58 -6.37
CA VAL A 149 8.51 9.59 -6.51
C VAL A 149 7.37 9.33 -5.53
N GLU A 150 6.79 10.40 -5.01
CA GLU A 150 5.56 10.37 -4.21
C GLU A 150 4.61 11.49 -4.63
N TYR A 151 3.33 11.35 -4.28
CA TYR A 151 2.34 12.40 -4.47
C TYR A 151 2.64 13.59 -3.55
N TRP A 152 2.46 14.81 -4.07
CA TRP A 152 2.50 16.01 -3.24
C TRP A 152 1.47 15.93 -2.11
N GLY A 153 1.94 16.04 -0.86
CA GLY A 153 1.09 15.90 0.33
C GLY A 153 0.73 14.45 0.69
N GLY A 154 1.41 13.46 0.08
CA GLY A 154 1.18 12.04 0.36
C GLY A 154 -0.22 11.56 -0.01
N GLY A 155 -0.74 10.57 0.68
CA GLY A 155 -2.09 10.04 0.47
C GLY A 155 -3.22 11.07 0.66
N PRO A 156 -3.20 11.91 1.72
CA PRO A 156 -4.16 13.00 1.84
C PRO A 156 -4.14 13.96 0.65
N GLY A 157 -2.95 14.40 0.23
CA GLY A 157 -2.78 15.30 -0.92
C GLY A 157 -3.29 14.69 -2.23
N LEU A 158 -3.04 13.38 -2.45
CA LEU A 158 -3.59 12.65 -3.58
C LEU A 158 -5.12 12.72 -3.61
N VAL A 159 -5.78 12.28 -2.52
CA VAL A 159 -7.25 12.20 -2.44
C VAL A 159 -7.91 13.59 -2.56
N ASP A 160 -7.31 14.61 -1.94
CA ASP A 160 -7.82 15.97 -2.02
C ASP A 160 -7.69 16.52 -3.45
N SER A 161 -6.53 16.36 -4.11
CA SER A 161 -6.32 16.76 -5.51
C SER A 161 -7.25 16.04 -6.47
N GLU A 162 -7.39 14.71 -6.36
CA GLU A 162 -8.30 13.93 -7.19
C GLU A 162 -9.77 14.35 -7.01
N THR A 163 -10.17 14.63 -5.76
CA THR A 163 -11.52 15.11 -5.45
C THR A 163 -11.81 16.46 -6.13
N ASP A 164 -10.88 17.40 -6.02
CA ASP A 164 -11.03 18.74 -6.59
C ASP A 164 -11.05 18.69 -8.12
N ILE A 165 -10.16 17.90 -8.73
CA ILE A 165 -10.10 17.71 -10.18
C ILE A 165 -11.41 17.06 -10.68
N ALA A 166 -11.88 16.01 -10.01
CA ALA A 166 -13.12 15.33 -10.39
C ALA A 166 -14.33 16.29 -10.36
N ARG A 167 -14.46 17.07 -9.29
CA ARG A 167 -15.51 18.10 -9.15
C ARG A 167 -15.41 19.17 -10.23
N ALA A 168 -14.21 19.69 -10.49
CA ALA A 168 -13.97 20.71 -11.50
C ALA A 168 -14.33 20.23 -12.91
N ASN A 169 -14.23 18.90 -13.16
CA ASN A 169 -14.61 18.27 -14.43
C ASN A 169 -16.06 17.75 -14.45
N GLY A 170 -16.89 18.15 -13.46
CA GLY A 170 -18.33 17.85 -13.45
C GLY A 170 -18.68 16.43 -12.99
N VAL A 171 -17.75 15.68 -12.40
CA VAL A 171 -18.05 14.40 -11.75
C VAL A 171 -18.85 14.65 -10.48
N ARG A 172 -20.02 14.01 -10.37
CA ARG A 172 -20.86 14.07 -9.18
C ARG A 172 -20.40 13.05 -8.16
N ILE A 173 -20.12 13.47 -6.92
CA ILE A 173 -19.68 12.59 -5.83
C ILE A 173 -20.72 12.64 -4.70
N GLU A 174 -21.26 11.48 -4.34
CA GLU A 174 -22.22 11.30 -3.25
C GLU A 174 -21.54 10.59 -2.08
N TYR A 175 -21.41 11.28 -0.95
CA TYR A 175 -20.81 10.76 0.29
C TYR A 175 -21.87 10.22 1.25
N GLY A 176 -21.48 9.35 2.20
CA GLY A 176 -22.42 8.66 3.08
C GLY A 176 -23.40 7.77 2.31
N ALA A 177 -23.02 7.37 1.11
CA ALA A 177 -23.86 6.69 0.13
C ALA A 177 -23.32 5.28 -0.12
N ARG A 178 -23.83 4.31 0.64
CA ARG A 178 -23.43 2.91 0.54
C ARG A 178 -24.16 2.22 -0.60
N VAL A 179 -23.41 1.71 -1.58
CA VAL A 179 -23.92 0.77 -2.57
C VAL A 179 -24.15 -0.58 -1.90
N LEU A 180 -25.33 -1.14 -2.05
CA LEU A 180 -25.76 -2.38 -1.39
C LEU A 180 -25.72 -3.59 -2.34
N GLU A 181 -26.16 -3.38 -3.59
CA GLU A 181 -26.35 -4.43 -4.59
C GLU A 181 -26.10 -3.87 -6.00
N LEU A 182 -25.70 -4.75 -6.91
CA LEU A 182 -25.73 -4.50 -8.35
C LEU A 182 -27.13 -4.79 -8.89
N ILE A 183 -27.64 -3.96 -9.81
CA ILE A 183 -28.88 -4.24 -10.53
C ILE A 183 -28.50 -5.13 -11.72
N TYR A 184 -28.79 -6.43 -11.59
CA TYR A 184 -28.42 -7.47 -12.55
C TYR A 184 -29.68 -8.23 -12.99
N ASP A 185 -29.86 -8.41 -14.29
CA ASP A 185 -31.02 -9.10 -14.89
C ASP A 185 -30.77 -10.57 -15.25
N GLY A 186 -29.60 -11.10 -14.90
CA GLY A 186 -29.13 -12.43 -15.28
C GLY A 186 -28.22 -12.42 -16.52
N LEU A 187 -28.07 -11.30 -17.22
CA LEU A 187 -27.23 -11.14 -18.42
C LEU A 187 -26.27 -9.96 -18.30
N SER A 188 -26.77 -8.83 -17.76
CA SER A 188 -25.99 -7.59 -17.70
C SER A 188 -26.25 -6.80 -16.41
N VAL A 189 -25.25 -5.99 -16.03
CA VAL A 189 -25.40 -5.00 -14.95
C VAL A 189 -25.90 -3.69 -15.54
N SER A 190 -27.00 -3.16 -14.96
CA SER A 190 -27.70 -1.96 -15.44
C SER A 190 -27.81 -0.85 -14.40
N GLY A 191 -27.02 -0.93 -13.32
CA GLY A 191 -27.00 0.07 -12.26
C GLY A 191 -26.70 -0.52 -10.87
N VAL A 192 -27.01 0.26 -9.85
CA VAL A 192 -26.76 -0.06 -8.45
C VAL A 192 -27.92 0.33 -7.53
N LYS A 193 -28.07 -0.39 -6.43
CA LYS A 193 -28.97 -0.03 -5.32
C LYS A 193 -28.17 0.69 -4.23
N VAL A 194 -28.57 1.89 -3.88
CA VAL A 194 -27.84 2.77 -2.96
C VAL A 194 -28.65 3.03 -1.69
N LYS A 195 -27.98 2.99 -0.54
CA LYS A 195 -28.51 3.46 0.74
C LYS A 195 -27.83 4.77 1.13
N GLN A 196 -28.61 5.85 1.24
CA GLN A 196 -28.14 7.17 1.67
C GLN A 196 -29.21 7.86 2.53
N ASN A 197 -28.83 8.49 3.64
CA ASN A 197 -29.72 9.22 4.54
C ASN A 197 -30.96 8.41 4.97
N GLY A 198 -30.79 7.12 5.28
CA GLY A 198 -31.86 6.22 5.71
C GLY A 198 -32.80 5.74 4.60
N ARG A 199 -32.56 6.11 3.35
CA ARG A 199 -33.37 5.72 2.19
C ARG A 199 -32.61 4.76 1.29
N ILE A 200 -33.31 3.85 0.64
CA ILE A 200 -32.79 2.95 -0.38
C ILE A 200 -33.44 3.33 -1.70
N PHE A 201 -32.65 3.45 -2.76
CA PHE A 201 -33.11 3.79 -4.10
C PHE A 201 -32.20 3.16 -5.17
N ASP A 202 -32.75 2.97 -6.35
CA ASP A 202 -32.02 2.45 -7.51
C ASP A 202 -31.43 3.61 -8.32
N VAL A 203 -30.22 3.38 -8.82
CA VAL A 203 -29.52 4.28 -9.77
C VAL A 203 -29.21 3.48 -11.02
N LYS A 204 -29.83 3.84 -12.13
CA LYS A 204 -29.58 3.21 -13.41
C LYS A 204 -28.35 3.80 -14.07
N ALA A 205 -27.55 2.93 -14.68
CA ALA A 205 -26.37 3.28 -15.46
C ALA A 205 -26.13 2.20 -16.52
N LYS A 206 -25.45 2.58 -17.61
CA LYS A 206 -25.05 1.62 -18.65
C LYS A 206 -23.83 0.80 -18.24
N SER A 207 -22.99 1.37 -17.38
CA SER A 207 -21.80 0.72 -16.86
C SER A 207 -21.58 1.04 -15.37
N VAL A 208 -21.06 0.06 -14.63
CA VAL A 208 -20.67 0.19 -13.22
C VAL A 208 -19.20 -0.21 -13.09
N VAL A 209 -18.38 0.66 -12.48
CA VAL A 209 -17.01 0.34 -12.11
C VAL A 209 -16.95 0.19 -10.59
N ILE A 210 -16.59 -0.99 -10.09
CA ILE A 210 -16.36 -1.22 -8.67
C ILE A 210 -14.89 -0.92 -8.35
N ALA A 211 -14.65 0.08 -7.47
CA ALA A 211 -13.34 0.46 -6.96
C ALA A 211 -13.40 0.72 -5.45
N ALA A 212 -14.00 -0.23 -4.72
CA ALA A 212 -14.45 -0.11 -3.34
C ALA A 212 -13.46 -0.67 -2.31
N GLY A 213 -12.20 -0.91 -2.69
CA GLY A 213 -11.17 -1.49 -1.81
C GLY A 213 -11.39 -2.96 -1.49
N GLY A 214 -10.62 -3.49 -0.55
CA GLY A 214 -10.65 -4.89 -0.13
C GLY A 214 -11.54 -5.17 1.07
N PHE A 215 -11.09 -6.13 1.91
CA PHE A 215 -11.85 -6.55 3.10
C PHE A 215 -11.04 -6.52 4.40
N GLU A 216 -9.93 -5.78 4.44
CA GLU A 216 -9.03 -5.69 5.59
C GLU A 216 -9.69 -5.13 6.86
N ALA A 217 -10.78 -4.36 6.73
CA ALA A 217 -11.56 -3.87 7.87
C ALA A 217 -12.68 -4.85 8.32
N ASN A 218 -12.80 -6.01 7.68
CA ASN A 218 -13.79 -7.04 8.02
C ASN A 218 -13.15 -8.18 8.81
N HIS A 219 -13.33 -8.19 10.14
CA HIS A 219 -12.75 -9.19 11.05
C HIS A 219 -13.12 -10.63 10.67
N GLU A 220 -14.41 -10.88 10.32
CA GLU A 220 -14.86 -12.20 9.92
C GLU A 220 -14.19 -12.68 8.64
N TRP A 221 -14.09 -11.79 7.62
CA TRP A 221 -13.47 -12.16 6.35
C TRP A 221 -11.97 -12.34 6.47
N ARG A 222 -11.30 -11.58 7.33
CA ARG A 222 -9.88 -11.80 7.62
C ARG A 222 -9.65 -13.19 8.20
N THR A 223 -10.41 -13.59 9.22
CA THR A 223 -10.30 -14.94 9.81
C THR A 223 -10.67 -16.02 8.80
N ARG A 224 -11.74 -15.81 8.03
CA ARG A 224 -12.25 -16.79 7.05
C ARG A 224 -11.27 -17.04 5.91
N TYR A 225 -10.67 -15.98 5.34
CA TYR A 225 -9.87 -16.08 4.12
C TYR A 225 -8.37 -16.04 4.37
N ILE A 226 -7.90 -15.18 5.27
CA ILE A 226 -6.46 -15.04 5.52
C ILE A 226 -5.99 -16.07 6.56
N GLY A 227 -6.81 -16.35 7.58
CA GLY A 227 -6.54 -17.40 8.57
C GLY A 227 -6.83 -16.99 10.01
N PRO A 228 -6.57 -17.91 10.97
CA PRO A 228 -6.72 -17.65 12.41
C PRO A 228 -5.88 -16.44 12.85
N ASP A 229 -6.35 -15.76 13.90
CA ASP A 229 -5.73 -14.62 14.57
C ASP A 229 -5.67 -13.31 13.74
N TRP A 230 -6.08 -13.34 12.46
CA TRP A 230 -6.11 -12.12 11.64
C TRP A 230 -7.19 -11.11 12.05
N ASP A 231 -8.21 -11.55 12.79
CA ASP A 231 -9.18 -10.66 13.45
C ASP A 231 -8.52 -9.76 14.51
N LEU A 232 -7.35 -10.15 15.04
CA LEU A 232 -6.59 -9.41 16.05
C LEU A 232 -5.65 -8.34 15.47
N ALA A 233 -5.36 -8.39 14.16
CA ALA A 233 -4.56 -7.39 13.49
C ALA A 233 -5.25 -6.03 13.48
N LYS A 234 -4.49 -4.95 13.69
CA LYS A 234 -4.98 -3.57 13.48
C LYS A 234 -5.08 -3.27 12.00
N VAL A 235 -5.89 -2.29 11.64
CA VAL A 235 -6.04 -1.86 10.25
C VAL A 235 -5.23 -0.59 10.01
N ARG A 236 -4.21 -0.66 9.15
CA ARG A 236 -3.51 0.50 8.62
C ARG A 236 -4.35 1.07 7.48
N GLY A 237 -5.44 1.72 7.80
CA GLY A 237 -6.35 2.22 6.78
C GLY A 237 -7.76 2.49 7.25
N SER A 238 -8.64 2.62 6.27
CA SER A 238 -10.03 2.95 6.45
C SER A 238 -10.84 1.82 7.10
N ARG A 239 -11.72 2.18 8.03
CA ARG A 239 -12.72 1.26 8.62
C ARG A 239 -13.81 0.82 7.63
N PHE A 240 -13.85 1.41 6.45
CA PHE A 240 -14.92 1.19 5.47
C PHE A 240 -14.62 0.10 4.45
N ASN A 241 -13.38 -0.41 4.37
CA ASN A 241 -12.99 -1.48 3.44
C ASN A 241 -13.41 -2.86 3.99
N THR A 242 -14.70 -3.18 3.86
CA THR A 242 -15.32 -4.37 4.47
C THR A 242 -15.69 -5.47 3.46
N GLY A 243 -15.24 -5.36 2.20
CA GLY A 243 -15.48 -6.34 1.16
C GLY A 243 -16.83 -6.18 0.43
N ASP A 244 -17.55 -5.08 0.63
CA ASP A 244 -18.88 -4.88 0.03
C ASP A 244 -18.85 -4.98 -1.49
N GLY A 245 -17.83 -4.39 -2.16
CA GLY A 245 -17.70 -4.42 -3.63
C GLY A 245 -17.45 -5.84 -4.15
N ILE A 246 -16.57 -6.57 -3.48
CA ILE A 246 -16.27 -7.97 -3.83
C ILE A 246 -17.52 -8.82 -3.66
N ARG A 247 -18.22 -8.72 -2.51
CA ARG A 247 -19.44 -9.48 -2.22
C ARG A 247 -20.51 -9.26 -3.29
N MET A 248 -20.78 -8.00 -3.64
CA MET A 248 -21.81 -7.68 -4.66
C MET A 248 -21.53 -8.34 -6.02
N ALA A 249 -20.27 -8.38 -6.43
CA ALA A 249 -19.90 -9.04 -7.67
C ALA A 249 -20.00 -10.57 -7.56
N LEU A 250 -19.54 -11.17 -6.46
CA LEU A 250 -19.66 -12.61 -6.23
C LEU A 250 -21.13 -13.06 -6.16
N ASP A 251 -22.01 -12.26 -5.58
CA ASP A 251 -23.46 -12.54 -5.47
C ASP A 251 -24.14 -12.69 -6.85
N ILE A 252 -23.57 -12.12 -7.91
CA ILE A 252 -24.07 -12.25 -9.29
C ILE A 252 -23.25 -13.20 -10.17
N GLY A 253 -22.33 -13.96 -9.57
CA GLY A 253 -21.56 -14.99 -10.27
C GLY A 253 -20.20 -14.56 -10.81
N ALA A 254 -19.64 -13.42 -10.37
CA ALA A 254 -18.28 -13.04 -10.70
C ALA A 254 -17.25 -14.05 -10.16
N ALA A 255 -16.17 -14.28 -10.92
CA ALA A 255 -15.10 -15.19 -10.54
C ALA A 255 -14.22 -14.61 -9.43
N PRO A 256 -14.06 -15.31 -8.28
CA PRO A 256 -13.02 -14.98 -7.32
C PRO A 256 -11.64 -15.29 -7.92
N TYR A 257 -10.64 -14.44 -7.64
CA TYR A 257 -9.30 -14.62 -8.17
C TYR A 257 -8.20 -14.16 -7.20
N GLY A 258 -6.98 -14.64 -7.41
CA GLY A 258 -5.80 -14.20 -6.69
C GLY A 258 -5.56 -14.89 -5.35
N ASN A 259 -4.73 -14.26 -4.52
CA ASN A 259 -4.26 -14.82 -3.25
C ASN A 259 -5.18 -14.44 -2.08
N TRP A 260 -6.28 -15.14 -1.92
CA TRP A 260 -7.27 -14.89 -0.86
C TRP A 260 -6.73 -15.06 0.57
N SER A 261 -5.69 -15.88 0.76
CA SER A 261 -4.99 -16.05 2.03
C SER A 261 -3.81 -15.09 2.20
N GLY A 262 -3.61 -14.16 1.26
CA GLY A 262 -2.54 -13.17 1.26
C GLY A 262 -3.02 -11.77 1.55
N CYS A 263 -2.12 -10.97 2.13
CA CYS A 263 -2.35 -9.55 2.37
C CYS A 263 -1.03 -8.81 2.54
N HIS A 264 -1.06 -7.50 2.35
CA HIS A 264 -0.03 -6.57 2.76
C HIS A 264 -0.24 -6.24 4.24
N ALA A 265 0.74 -6.57 5.08
CA ALA A 265 0.70 -6.25 6.51
C ALA A 265 2.08 -5.82 7.01
N VAL A 266 2.11 -4.75 7.79
CA VAL A 266 3.33 -4.06 8.22
C VAL A 266 3.53 -4.12 9.73
N GLY A 267 4.76 -3.83 10.18
CA GLY A 267 5.00 -3.45 11.57
C GLY A 267 4.31 -2.12 11.87
N TRP A 268 3.34 -2.15 12.76
CA TRP A 268 2.47 -1.04 13.14
C TRP A 268 2.63 -0.71 14.62
N ASP A 269 2.58 0.53 15.01
CA ASP A 269 2.74 0.92 16.40
C ASP A 269 1.75 0.17 17.31
N ARG A 270 2.25 -0.40 18.42
CA ARG A 270 1.46 -1.25 19.34
C ARG A 270 0.23 -0.53 19.89
N ASN A 271 0.34 0.77 20.18
CA ASN A 271 -0.72 1.58 20.75
C ASN A 271 -1.52 2.38 19.73
N ALA A 272 -1.27 2.20 18.41
CA ALA A 272 -2.12 2.78 17.38
C ALA A 272 -3.60 2.34 17.58
N PRO A 273 -4.58 3.15 17.17
CA PRO A 273 -5.98 2.74 17.20
C PRO A 273 -6.24 1.52 16.31
N GLU A 274 -7.43 0.92 16.46
CA GLU A 274 -7.86 -0.25 15.69
C GLU A 274 -7.88 0.01 14.17
N PHE A 275 -8.34 1.19 13.77
CA PHE A 275 -8.35 1.67 12.40
C PHE A 275 -7.44 2.89 12.25
N GLY A 276 -7.12 3.27 11.02
CA GLY A 276 -6.31 4.44 10.74
C GLY A 276 -6.88 5.72 11.36
N ASP A 277 -5.98 6.55 11.86
CA ASP A 277 -6.25 7.87 12.40
C ASP A 277 -5.88 8.92 11.34
N LEU A 278 -6.83 9.75 10.92
CA LEU A 278 -6.61 10.74 9.85
C LEU A 278 -5.63 11.87 10.24
N ASP A 279 -5.50 12.17 11.54
CA ASP A 279 -4.58 13.18 12.04
C ASP A 279 -3.12 12.69 12.03
N VAL A 280 -2.91 11.38 12.19
CA VAL A 280 -1.58 10.75 12.18
C VAL A 280 -1.24 10.16 10.79
N GLY A 281 -2.26 9.73 10.07
CA GLY A 281 -2.13 9.13 8.74
C GLY A 281 -1.30 7.85 8.78
N ASP A 282 -0.29 7.79 7.93
CA ASP A 282 0.58 6.62 7.77
C ASP A 282 1.67 6.48 8.85
N ASN A 283 1.82 7.45 9.76
CA ASN A 283 3.01 7.54 10.62
C ASN A 283 3.01 6.59 11.84
N PHE A 284 2.01 5.73 12.00
CA PHE A 284 2.10 4.61 12.94
C PHE A 284 2.96 3.44 12.42
N GLN A 285 3.31 3.41 11.14
CA GLN A 285 4.23 2.40 10.58
C GLN A 285 5.62 2.47 11.23
N LYS A 286 6.34 1.34 11.25
CA LYS A 286 7.70 1.24 11.81
C LYS A 286 8.59 0.48 10.83
N HIS A 287 9.16 1.20 9.86
CA HIS A 287 9.84 0.62 8.70
C HIS A 287 11.37 0.75 8.70
N SER A 288 11.97 1.31 9.77
CA SER A 288 13.43 1.42 9.87
C SER A 288 14.10 0.19 10.51
N TYR A 289 13.37 -0.91 10.69
CA TYR A 289 13.89 -2.17 11.25
C TYR A 289 15.18 -2.69 10.57
N PRO A 290 15.50 -2.40 9.28
CA PRO A 290 16.76 -2.85 8.70
C PRO A 290 18.01 -2.32 9.44
N PHE A 291 17.89 -1.21 10.16
CA PHE A 291 19.02 -0.60 10.88
C PHE A 291 19.14 -1.05 12.35
N GLY A 292 18.21 -1.85 12.84
CA GLY A 292 18.21 -2.42 14.20
C GLY A 292 17.98 -3.91 14.20
N ILE A 293 17.46 -4.42 15.32
CA ILE A 293 17.01 -5.81 15.48
C ILE A 293 15.56 -5.85 15.95
N MET A 294 14.86 -6.94 15.66
CA MET A 294 13.48 -7.16 16.10
C MET A 294 13.44 -8.29 17.12
N ILE A 295 12.93 -7.98 18.33
CA ILE A 295 12.88 -8.86 19.50
C ILE A 295 11.42 -9.20 19.85
N ASN A 296 11.11 -10.50 19.99
CA ASN A 296 9.80 -10.97 20.45
C ASN A 296 9.70 -11.05 21.98
N ALA A 297 8.55 -11.52 22.49
CA ALA A 297 8.31 -11.66 23.94
C ALA A 297 9.28 -12.65 24.64
N GLU A 298 9.85 -13.61 23.90
CA GLU A 298 10.84 -14.54 24.42
C GLU A 298 12.26 -13.97 24.46
N GLY A 299 12.44 -12.68 24.16
CA GLY A 299 13.73 -12.01 24.11
C GLY A 299 14.59 -12.40 22.90
N LYS A 300 14.00 -12.95 21.84
CA LYS A 300 14.69 -13.51 20.68
C LYS A 300 14.42 -12.74 19.39
N ARG A 301 15.44 -12.68 18.52
CA ARG A 301 15.25 -12.33 17.11
C ARG A 301 14.50 -13.47 16.40
N PHE A 302 13.71 -13.11 15.39
CA PHE A 302 12.83 -14.07 14.70
C PHE A 302 12.77 -13.86 13.18
N ILE A 303 13.47 -12.87 12.64
CA ILE A 303 13.56 -12.58 11.21
C ILE A 303 14.98 -12.13 10.83
N ASP A 304 15.28 -12.14 9.53
CA ASP A 304 16.37 -11.38 8.94
C ASP A 304 15.88 -9.96 8.62
N GLU A 305 16.23 -8.99 9.46
CA GLU A 305 15.85 -7.59 9.28
C GLU A 305 16.52 -6.96 8.05
N GLY A 306 17.63 -7.52 7.60
CA GLY A 306 18.42 -7.09 6.47
C GLY A 306 18.24 -7.93 5.19
N ALA A 307 17.20 -8.76 5.10
CA ALA A 307 17.01 -9.70 3.98
C ALA A 307 16.95 -9.03 2.60
N ASP A 308 16.45 -7.81 2.52
CA ASP A 308 16.33 -7.03 1.27
C ASP A 308 16.01 -5.57 1.64
N PHE A 309 16.04 -4.69 0.65
CA PHE A 309 15.45 -3.35 0.84
C PHE A 309 14.05 -3.44 1.41
N ARG A 310 13.72 -2.53 2.35
CA ARG A 310 12.41 -2.54 3.01
C ARG A 310 11.23 -2.52 2.05
N ASN A 311 11.38 -1.95 0.86
CA ASN A 311 10.36 -1.92 -0.19
C ASN A 311 9.89 -3.32 -0.62
N TYR A 312 10.69 -4.35 -0.34
CA TYR A 312 10.43 -5.75 -0.68
C TYR A 312 10.23 -6.64 0.55
N THR A 313 10.29 -6.09 1.76
CA THR A 313 10.16 -6.89 3.00
C THR A 313 9.05 -6.41 3.92
N TYR A 314 8.78 -5.11 3.97
CA TYR A 314 7.87 -4.53 4.95
C TYR A 314 6.43 -5.07 4.87
N ALA A 315 5.97 -5.39 3.66
CA ALA A 315 4.61 -5.84 3.41
C ALA A 315 4.30 -7.25 3.94
N LYS A 316 5.34 -8.06 4.20
CA LYS A 316 5.22 -9.42 4.75
C LYS A 316 5.51 -9.49 6.25
N TYR A 317 6.23 -8.51 6.84
CA TYR A 317 6.70 -8.63 8.22
C TYR A 317 5.60 -8.40 9.26
N GLY A 318 4.53 -7.68 8.94
CA GLY A 318 3.37 -7.61 9.83
C GLY A 318 2.78 -8.98 10.15
N ARG A 319 2.69 -9.87 9.15
CA ARG A 319 2.26 -11.27 9.34
C ARG A 319 3.19 -12.03 10.29
N VAL A 320 4.50 -11.83 10.15
CA VAL A 320 5.49 -12.51 11.00
C VAL A 320 5.38 -12.03 12.45
N ILE A 321 5.14 -10.71 12.66
CA ILE A 321 4.91 -10.15 14.00
C ILE A 321 3.62 -10.69 14.62
N LEU A 322 2.55 -10.81 13.83
CA LEU A 322 1.27 -11.38 14.30
C LEU A 322 1.43 -12.83 14.82
N GLY A 323 2.34 -13.60 14.20
CA GLY A 323 2.65 -14.97 14.62
C GLY A 323 3.59 -15.05 15.84
N GLN A 324 4.13 -13.94 16.38
CA GLN A 324 4.98 -13.99 17.55
C GLN A 324 4.17 -14.12 18.85
N PRO A 325 4.77 -14.67 19.93
CA PRO A 325 4.13 -14.72 21.24
C PRO A 325 3.60 -13.35 21.64
N GLN A 326 2.33 -13.30 22.10
CA GLN A 326 1.59 -12.06 22.43
C GLN A 326 1.41 -11.06 21.28
N GLN A 327 1.76 -11.44 20.03
CA GLN A 327 1.50 -10.69 18.77
C GLN A 327 2.15 -9.32 18.74
N PHE A 328 3.34 -9.19 19.32
CA PHE A 328 4.14 -7.98 19.28
C PHE A 328 5.64 -8.27 19.11
N ALA A 329 6.37 -7.23 18.75
CA ALA A 329 7.82 -7.19 18.77
C ALA A 329 8.31 -5.81 19.20
N TRP A 330 9.56 -5.72 19.66
CA TRP A 330 10.27 -4.48 19.86
C TRP A 330 11.36 -4.34 18.79
N GLN A 331 11.40 -3.21 18.12
CA GLN A 331 12.51 -2.80 17.25
C GLN A 331 13.51 -2.04 18.12
N VAL A 332 14.76 -2.53 18.19
CA VAL A 332 15.81 -2.00 19.07
C VAL A 332 16.92 -1.37 18.23
N PHE A 333 17.30 -0.16 18.61
CA PHE A 333 18.32 0.66 17.94
C PHE A 333 19.27 1.27 18.96
N ASP A 334 20.49 1.61 18.52
CA ASP A 334 21.42 2.42 19.31
C ASP A 334 21.68 3.80 18.63
N SER A 335 22.51 4.63 19.28
CA SER A 335 22.76 6.00 18.84
C SER A 335 23.33 6.10 17.42
N LYS A 336 24.09 5.12 16.95
CA LYS A 336 24.75 5.11 15.62
C LYS A 336 23.78 5.25 14.47
N VAL A 337 22.53 4.78 14.63
CA VAL A 337 21.54 4.70 13.54
C VAL A 337 20.30 5.57 13.77
N LEU A 338 20.17 6.25 14.92
CA LEU A 338 18.98 7.06 15.23
C LEU A 338 18.71 8.16 14.20
N ASN A 339 19.74 8.70 13.56
CA ASN A 339 19.62 9.69 12.49
C ASN A 339 19.11 9.11 11.16
N LEU A 340 19.14 7.78 10.99
CA LEU A 340 18.61 7.06 9.82
C LEU A 340 17.15 6.69 9.99
N LEU A 341 16.61 6.76 11.22
CA LEU A 341 15.21 6.47 11.47
C LEU A 341 14.33 7.55 10.82
N ARG A 342 13.25 7.10 10.18
CA ARG A 342 12.30 7.97 9.48
C ARG A 342 11.39 8.72 10.47
N ASP A 343 10.63 9.70 9.96
CA ASP A 343 9.81 10.60 10.78
C ASP A 343 8.72 9.88 11.59
N GLU A 344 8.26 8.72 11.12
CA GLU A 344 7.30 7.88 11.86
C GLU A 344 7.80 7.40 13.24
N TYR A 345 9.10 7.46 13.50
CA TYR A 345 9.69 7.18 14.82
C TYR A 345 9.70 8.41 15.74
N ARG A 346 9.32 9.59 15.25
CA ARG A 346 9.36 10.88 15.97
C ARG A 346 7.98 11.47 16.24
N ILE A 347 6.89 10.78 15.86
CA ILE A 347 5.54 11.25 16.14
C ILE A 347 5.26 11.27 17.64
N ARG A 348 4.39 12.18 18.08
CA ARG A 348 4.04 12.33 19.51
C ARG A 348 3.43 11.05 20.11
N GLN A 349 2.68 10.28 19.28
CA GLN A 349 1.93 9.08 19.70
C GLN A 349 2.78 7.81 19.64
N VAL A 350 4.08 7.89 19.36
CA VAL A 350 4.94 6.71 19.24
C VAL A 350 5.08 5.94 20.55
N THR A 351 4.98 4.62 20.47
CA THR A 351 5.27 3.72 21.59
C THR A 351 6.77 3.47 21.66
N LYS A 352 7.45 4.20 22.55
CA LYS A 352 8.91 4.23 22.65
C LYS A 352 9.39 4.13 24.09
N VAL A 353 10.50 3.42 24.29
CA VAL A 353 11.31 3.45 25.52
C VAL A 353 12.76 3.74 25.18
N SER A 354 13.51 4.32 26.11
CA SER A 354 14.96 4.59 25.93
C SER A 354 15.73 4.43 27.24
N SER A 355 17.03 4.14 27.12
CA SER A 355 17.95 4.01 28.27
C SER A 355 19.40 4.22 27.83
N ASP A 356 20.26 4.62 28.77
CA ASP A 356 21.70 4.74 28.55
C ASP A 356 22.45 3.41 28.79
N THR A 357 21.75 2.33 29.19
CA THR A 357 22.31 0.99 29.34
C THR A 357 21.37 -0.05 28.75
N LEU A 358 21.88 -1.18 28.29
CA LEU A 358 21.07 -2.30 27.77
C LEU A 358 20.23 -2.94 28.87
N GLU A 359 20.77 -3.05 30.09
CA GLU A 359 20.02 -3.56 31.25
C GLU A 359 18.84 -2.64 31.60
N GLY A 360 19.09 -1.32 31.60
CA GLY A 360 18.03 -0.33 31.82
C GLY A 360 17.01 -0.27 30.69
N LEU A 361 17.39 -0.60 29.44
CA LEU A 361 16.45 -0.79 28.34
C LEU A 361 15.62 -2.05 28.57
N ALA A 362 16.28 -3.19 28.90
CA ALA A 362 15.63 -4.46 29.18
C ALA A 362 14.55 -4.37 30.27
N ASP A 363 14.79 -3.55 31.33
CA ASP A 363 13.82 -3.29 32.38
C ASP A 363 12.56 -2.55 31.89
N LYS A 364 12.61 -1.90 30.74
CA LYS A 364 11.52 -1.10 30.15
C LYS A 364 10.82 -1.82 29.00
N LEU A 365 11.36 -2.95 28.50
CA LEU A 365 10.75 -3.74 27.43
C LEU A 365 9.59 -4.58 28.00
N GLU A 366 8.39 -3.98 28.07
CA GLU A 366 7.21 -4.69 28.58
C GLU A 366 6.94 -5.98 27.80
N GLY A 367 6.75 -7.07 28.57
CA GLY A 367 6.39 -8.38 28.03
C GLY A 367 7.55 -9.17 27.43
N VAL A 368 8.80 -8.73 27.57
CA VAL A 368 10.01 -9.40 27.04
C VAL A 368 10.78 -10.09 28.15
N ASP A 369 11.28 -11.31 27.89
CA ASP A 369 12.25 -11.98 28.76
C ASP A 369 13.57 -11.20 28.77
N LYS A 370 13.88 -10.60 29.91
CA LYS A 370 15.03 -9.70 30.08
C LYS A 370 16.37 -10.41 29.90
N GLU A 371 16.54 -11.58 30.51
CA GLU A 371 17.81 -12.32 30.48
C GLU A 371 18.07 -12.85 29.05
N ALA A 372 17.03 -13.37 28.40
CA ALA A 372 17.12 -13.82 27.01
C ALA A 372 17.42 -12.68 26.06
N PHE A 373 16.82 -11.50 26.25
CA PHE A 373 17.10 -10.30 25.46
C PHE A 373 18.57 -9.87 25.55
N LEU A 374 19.12 -9.77 26.76
CA LEU A 374 20.53 -9.38 26.96
C LEU A 374 21.49 -10.40 26.34
N ALA A 375 21.18 -11.69 26.47
CA ALA A 375 21.96 -12.75 25.84
C ALA A 375 21.90 -12.69 24.30
N GLU A 376 20.72 -12.40 23.75
CA GLU A 376 20.51 -12.26 22.30
C GLU A 376 21.29 -11.07 21.73
N VAL A 377 21.25 -9.89 22.38
CA VAL A 377 22.03 -8.71 21.98
C VAL A 377 23.54 -8.99 22.03
N ALA A 378 24.02 -9.67 23.07
CA ALA A 378 25.44 -10.05 23.19
C ALA A 378 25.87 -10.97 22.03
N ALA A 379 25.10 -12.04 21.76
CA ALA A 379 25.39 -12.97 20.67
C ALA A 379 25.31 -12.28 19.29
N TYR A 380 24.36 -11.36 19.11
CA TYR A 380 24.25 -10.56 17.90
C TYR A 380 25.48 -9.68 17.69
N ASN A 381 25.90 -8.93 18.72
CA ASN A 381 27.06 -8.04 18.65
C ASN A 381 28.35 -8.80 18.30
N ASP A 382 28.54 -9.98 18.91
CA ASP A 382 29.72 -10.83 18.63
C ASP A 382 29.75 -11.37 17.19
N ALA A 383 28.59 -11.47 16.55
CA ALA A 383 28.44 -12.01 15.20
C ALA A 383 28.54 -10.97 14.07
N VAL A 384 28.47 -9.66 14.40
CA VAL A 384 28.48 -8.58 13.39
C VAL A 384 29.83 -8.51 12.66
N GLN A 385 29.80 -8.53 11.34
CA GLN A 385 30.98 -8.32 10.47
C GLN A 385 31.36 -6.82 10.42
N THR A 386 32.10 -6.34 11.40
CA THR A 386 32.47 -4.93 11.53
C THR A 386 33.47 -4.43 10.50
N ASP A 387 34.13 -5.32 9.79
CA ASP A 387 35.09 -5.06 8.71
C ASP A 387 34.39 -4.75 7.35
N VAL A 388 33.12 -5.05 7.21
CA VAL A 388 32.33 -4.69 6.03
C VAL A 388 31.81 -3.26 6.19
N HIS A 389 31.94 -2.42 5.14
CA HIS A 389 31.49 -1.04 5.16
C HIS A 389 29.95 -0.96 5.19
N PHE A 390 29.42 -0.12 6.07
CA PHE A 390 27.98 0.13 6.16
C PHE A 390 27.54 1.15 5.11
N ASP A 391 26.59 0.78 4.24
CA ASP A 391 25.95 1.69 3.26
C ASP A 391 24.44 1.41 3.20
N PRO A 392 23.58 2.34 3.67
CA PRO A 392 22.14 2.15 3.68
C PRO A 392 21.47 2.19 2.29
N THR A 393 22.23 2.52 1.23
CA THR A 393 21.71 2.68 -0.14
C THR A 393 21.93 1.46 -1.03
N VAL A 394 22.71 0.49 -0.57
CA VAL A 394 22.98 -0.76 -1.29
C VAL A 394 22.77 -1.97 -0.37
N LEU A 395 22.63 -3.16 -0.91
CA LEU A 395 22.73 -4.39 -0.14
C LEU A 395 24.21 -4.60 0.18
N ASP A 396 24.64 -4.15 1.35
CA ASP A 396 26.05 -3.98 1.71
C ASP A 396 26.76 -5.28 2.13
N GLY A 397 25.99 -6.35 2.38
CA GLY A 397 26.50 -7.63 2.85
C GLY A 397 27.07 -7.61 4.27
N ARG A 398 26.94 -6.50 5.01
CA ARG A 398 27.34 -6.40 6.42
C ARG A 398 26.36 -7.17 7.28
N GLY A 399 26.71 -8.39 7.65
CA GLY A 399 25.81 -9.38 8.22
C GLY A 399 26.27 -10.00 9.53
N THR A 400 25.50 -11.00 9.96
CA THR A 400 25.77 -11.87 11.14
C THR A 400 25.71 -13.34 10.74
N PRO A 401 26.61 -13.83 9.85
CA PRO A 401 26.48 -15.15 9.21
C PRO A 401 26.58 -16.34 10.16
N SER A 402 27.10 -16.16 11.38
CA SER A 402 27.24 -17.22 12.38
C SER A 402 25.97 -17.49 13.21
N LEU A 403 24.95 -16.64 13.11
CA LEU A 403 23.72 -16.82 13.84
C LEU A 403 22.75 -17.77 13.11
N GLU A 404 21.90 -18.45 13.87
CA GLU A 404 20.84 -19.33 13.33
C GLU A 404 19.88 -18.54 12.42
N ILE A 405 19.51 -17.33 12.83
CA ILE A 405 18.79 -16.37 11.99
C ILE A 405 19.78 -15.26 11.67
N PRO A 406 20.46 -15.32 10.52
CA PRO A 406 21.43 -14.29 10.14
C PRO A 406 20.68 -12.98 9.83
N LYS A 407 21.35 -11.86 10.04
CA LYS A 407 21.01 -10.60 9.40
C LYS A 407 21.95 -10.44 8.21
N THR A 408 21.41 -10.31 6.99
CA THR A 408 22.24 -10.39 5.78
C THR A 408 22.83 -9.06 5.34
N ASN A 409 22.20 -7.93 5.71
CA ASN A 409 22.70 -6.58 5.38
C ASN A 409 22.50 -5.63 6.56
N TRP A 410 23.26 -4.54 6.57
CA TRP A 410 23.17 -3.40 7.51
C TRP A 410 23.28 -3.79 8.98
N ALA A 411 23.98 -4.85 9.30
CA ALA A 411 24.21 -5.25 10.69
C ALA A 411 25.20 -4.29 11.37
N ASN A 412 24.71 -3.57 12.38
CA ASN A 412 25.52 -2.77 13.29
C ASN A 412 25.40 -3.31 14.71
N THR A 413 26.52 -3.29 15.47
CA THR A 413 26.48 -3.61 16.89
C THR A 413 25.53 -2.67 17.63
N ILE A 414 24.91 -3.17 18.69
CA ILE A 414 24.05 -2.39 19.59
C ILE A 414 24.81 -2.22 20.90
N ASP A 415 25.67 -1.19 20.96
CA ASP A 415 26.65 -0.99 22.02
C ASP A 415 26.91 0.49 22.38
N GLU A 416 26.33 1.46 21.64
CA GLU A 416 26.49 2.89 21.87
C GLU A 416 25.18 3.54 22.37
N PRO A 417 25.14 4.08 23.63
CA PRO A 417 23.97 4.78 24.13
C PRO A 417 23.73 6.13 23.44
N PRO A 418 22.47 6.67 23.48
CA PRO A 418 21.31 6.06 24.07
C PRO A 418 20.75 4.92 23.22
N PHE A 419 20.19 3.91 23.90
CA PHE A 419 19.43 2.82 23.27
C PHE A 419 17.96 3.19 23.21
N GLU A 420 17.32 2.93 22.07
CA GLU A 420 15.90 3.19 21.88
C GLU A 420 15.19 1.93 21.38
N ALA A 421 13.97 1.70 21.89
CA ALA A 421 13.15 0.60 21.42
C ALA A 421 11.71 1.06 21.16
N TYR A 422 11.10 0.49 20.09
CA TYR A 422 9.79 0.84 19.59
C TYR A 422 8.91 -0.40 19.48
N GLN A 423 7.77 -0.40 20.20
CA GLN A 423 6.88 -1.56 20.23
C GLN A 423 5.98 -1.60 19.00
N THR A 424 5.94 -2.75 18.35
CA THR A 424 5.18 -2.96 17.11
C THR A 424 4.26 -4.16 17.22
N THR A 425 3.15 -4.11 16.49
CA THR A 425 2.23 -5.21 16.23
C THR A 425 1.95 -5.30 14.73
N CYS A 426 0.97 -6.09 14.31
CA CYS A 426 0.55 -6.19 12.92
C CYS A 426 -0.45 -5.09 12.55
N GLY A 427 -0.19 -4.38 11.45
CA GLY A 427 -1.14 -3.50 10.76
C GLY A 427 -1.42 -4.02 9.35
N ILE A 428 -2.63 -4.54 9.12
CA ILE A 428 -3.05 -4.96 7.77
C ILE A 428 -3.38 -3.73 6.93
N THR A 429 -2.90 -3.70 5.69
CA THR A 429 -3.05 -2.56 4.79
C THR A 429 -4.02 -2.83 3.67
N PHE A 430 -3.87 -3.95 2.93
CA PHE A 430 -4.80 -4.38 1.90
C PHE A 430 -4.71 -5.89 1.64
N THR A 431 -5.78 -6.43 1.08
CA THR A 431 -5.95 -7.85 0.78
C THR A 431 -5.58 -8.16 -0.66
N PHE A 432 -5.06 -9.39 -0.95
CA PHE A 432 -4.61 -9.76 -2.30
C PHE A 432 -5.64 -10.57 -3.09
N GLY A 433 -6.62 -11.14 -2.41
CA GLY A 433 -7.75 -11.83 -3.02
C GLY A 433 -8.82 -10.85 -3.48
N GLY A 434 -9.43 -11.11 -4.63
CA GLY A 434 -10.45 -10.24 -5.20
C GLY A 434 -11.17 -10.87 -6.38
N LEU A 435 -11.51 -10.05 -7.35
CA LEU A 435 -12.25 -10.42 -8.56
C LEU A 435 -11.31 -10.67 -9.74
N ARG A 436 -11.69 -11.58 -10.63
CA ARG A 436 -11.04 -11.75 -11.92
C ARG A 436 -11.52 -10.69 -12.88
N ILE A 437 -10.59 -10.04 -13.57
CA ILE A 437 -10.89 -9.08 -14.63
C ILE A 437 -10.23 -9.49 -15.95
N ASN A 438 -10.75 -8.99 -17.04
CA ASN A 438 -10.06 -8.99 -18.33
C ASN A 438 -8.95 -7.94 -18.32
N ALA A 439 -7.71 -8.33 -18.58
CA ALA A 439 -6.54 -7.46 -18.52
C ALA A 439 -6.53 -6.32 -19.56
N ALA A 440 -7.30 -6.45 -20.65
CA ALA A 440 -7.37 -5.44 -21.69
C ALA A 440 -8.48 -4.40 -21.47
N SER A 441 -9.51 -4.70 -20.64
CA SER A 441 -10.69 -3.83 -20.51
C SER A 441 -11.07 -3.50 -19.05
N GLY A 442 -10.61 -4.28 -18.07
CA GLY A 442 -11.07 -4.16 -16.69
C GLY A 442 -12.47 -4.73 -16.44
N GLN A 443 -13.11 -5.36 -17.44
CA GLN A 443 -14.40 -6.04 -17.23
C GLN A 443 -14.24 -7.20 -16.25
N VAL A 444 -15.20 -7.30 -15.32
CA VAL A 444 -15.28 -8.43 -14.38
C VAL A 444 -15.68 -9.70 -15.15
N MET A 445 -14.97 -10.78 -14.88
CA MET A 445 -15.26 -12.10 -15.47
C MET A 445 -16.18 -12.90 -14.56
N ASP A 446 -17.06 -13.70 -15.13
CA ASP A 446 -17.84 -14.71 -14.40
C ASP A 446 -17.01 -15.99 -14.17
N ILE A 447 -17.63 -16.98 -13.50
CA ILE A 447 -17.00 -18.27 -13.21
C ILE A 447 -16.70 -19.11 -14.47
N ASP A 448 -17.34 -18.83 -15.58
CA ASP A 448 -17.10 -19.46 -16.88
C ASP A 448 -16.06 -18.69 -17.73
N HIS A 449 -15.45 -17.68 -17.12
CA HIS A 449 -14.44 -16.78 -17.73
C HIS A 449 -15.01 -15.95 -18.89
N VAL A 450 -16.29 -15.61 -18.83
CA VAL A 450 -16.94 -14.68 -19.77
C VAL A 450 -17.08 -13.31 -19.12
N PRO A 451 -16.80 -12.21 -19.84
CA PRO A 451 -17.01 -10.86 -19.28
C PRO A 451 -18.48 -10.61 -18.94
N ILE A 452 -18.74 -10.10 -17.73
CA ILE A 452 -20.09 -9.67 -17.32
C ILE A 452 -20.37 -8.31 -17.96
N PRO A 453 -21.34 -8.19 -18.88
CA PRO A 453 -21.64 -6.94 -19.56
C PRO A 453 -22.05 -5.84 -18.56
N GLY A 454 -21.50 -4.63 -18.74
CA GLY A 454 -21.80 -3.47 -17.89
C GLY A 454 -21.06 -3.45 -16.55
N LEU A 455 -20.21 -4.44 -16.23
CA LEU A 455 -19.49 -4.50 -14.96
C LEU A 455 -17.97 -4.46 -15.15
N TYR A 456 -17.31 -3.52 -14.47
CA TYR A 456 -15.86 -3.31 -14.46
C TYR A 456 -15.34 -3.25 -13.03
N ALA A 457 -14.05 -3.48 -12.84
CA ALA A 457 -13.41 -3.40 -11.52
C ALA A 457 -11.98 -2.86 -11.61
N ALA A 458 -11.55 -2.15 -10.55
CA ALA A 458 -10.20 -1.60 -10.43
C ALA A 458 -9.76 -1.45 -8.98
N GLY A 459 -8.45 -1.37 -8.79
CA GLY A 459 -7.82 -1.18 -7.47
C GLY A 459 -7.71 -2.47 -6.68
N GLU A 460 -7.69 -2.35 -5.36
CA GLU A 460 -7.41 -3.45 -4.43
C GLU A 460 -8.29 -4.69 -4.63
N LEU A 461 -9.56 -4.49 -5.00
CA LEU A 461 -10.49 -5.62 -5.19
C LEU A 461 -10.21 -6.46 -6.44
N VAL A 462 -9.23 -6.10 -7.25
CA VAL A 462 -8.75 -6.92 -8.38
C VAL A 462 -7.72 -7.92 -7.86
N GLY A 463 -8.05 -9.21 -7.93
CA GLY A 463 -7.15 -10.30 -7.58
C GLY A 463 -6.17 -10.65 -8.69
N GLY A 464 -5.11 -11.41 -8.35
CA GLY A 464 -4.18 -11.97 -9.32
C GLY A 464 -2.89 -11.18 -9.53
N ILE A 465 -2.80 -9.93 -9.05
CA ILE A 465 -1.61 -9.09 -9.21
C ILE A 465 -0.57 -9.41 -8.14
N PHE A 466 -0.98 -9.51 -6.87
CA PHE A 466 -0.08 -9.70 -5.73
C PHE A 466 -0.30 -11.05 -5.04
N TYR A 467 0.81 -11.69 -4.66
CA TYR A 467 0.84 -12.95 -3.94
C TYR A 467 1.93 -12.94 -2.89
N PHE A 468 1.62 -13.32 -1.65
CA PHE A 468 2.54 -13.39 -0.50
C PHE A 468 3.14 -12.05 -0.08
N ASN A 469 3.54 -11.24 -1.04
CA ASN A 469 4.24 -9.98 -0.88
C ASN A 469 3.98 -9.08 -2.09
N TYR A 470 4.49 -7.84 -2.08
CA TYR A 470 4.42 -6.93 -3.22
C TYR A 470 5.58 -5.91 -3.19
N PRO A 471 6.01 -5.34 -4.33
CA PRO A 471 6.96 -4.24 -4.34
C PRO A 471 6.29 -2.96 -3.85
N GLY A 472 6.91 -2.25 -2.88
CA GLY A 472 6.35 -1.01 -2.33
C GLY A 472 6.01 0.02 -3.40
N GLY A 473 4.85 0.69 -3.25
CA GLY A 473 4.36 1.70 -4.20
C GLY A 473 3.55 1.15 -5.38
N THR A 474 3.56 -0.16 -5.62
CA THR A 474 2.85 -0.80 -6.75
C THR A 474 1.34 -0.82 -6.56
N GLY A 475 0.83 -0.82 -5.32
CA GLY A 475 -0.61 -0.83 -5.05
C GLY A 475 -1.31 0.45 -5.54
N LEU A 476 -0.68 1.63 -5.36
CA LEU A 476 -1.20 2.88 -5.92
C LEU A 476 -1.14 2.88 -7.46
N MET A 477 -0.03 2.43 -8.04
CA MET A 477 0.10 2.31 -9.50
C MET A 477 -0.91 1.35 -10.10
N SER A 478 -1.13 0.19 -9.48
CA SER A 478 -2.18 -0.75 -9.90
C SER A 478 -3.56 -0.10 -9.89
N GLY A 479 -3.89 0.65 -8.82
CA GLY A 479 -5.13 1.42 -8.75
C GLY A 479 -5.26 2.43 -9.88
N SER A 480 -4.17 3.14 -10.21
CA SER A 480 -4.16 4.18 -11.27
C SER A 480 -4.30 3.57 -12.66
N VAL A 481 -3.50 2.54 -13.00
CA VAL A 481 -3.51 1.89 -14.32
C VAL A 481 -4.85 1.22 -14.59
N PHE A 482 -5.30 0.36 -13.67
CA PHE A 482 -6.55 -0.39 -13.88
C PHE A 482 -7.78 0.51 -13.70
N GLY A 483 -7.71 1.55 -12.86
CA GLY A 483 -8.76 2.56 -12.74
C GLY A 483 -8.95 3.31 -14.05
N ARG A 484 -7.87 3.88 -14.61
CA ARG A 484 -7.88 4.56 -15.90
C ARG A 484 -8.43 3.66 -17.02
N MET A 485 -7.97 2.42 -17.08
CA MET A 485 -8.42 1.45 -18.08
C MET A 485 -9.91 1.11 -17.92
N ALA A 486 -10.35 0.73 -16.73
CA ALA A 486 -11.74 0.35 -16.47
C ALA A 486 -12.72 1.50 -16.74
N GLY A 487 -12.37 2.72 -16.34
CA GLY A 487 -13.19 3.91 -16.59
C GLY A 487 -13.29 4.23 -18.09
N ALA A 488 -12.16 4.13 -18.79
CA ALA A 488 -12.11 4.31 -20.24
C ALA A 488 -13.00 3.30 -20.98
N SER A 489 -12.82 2.02 -20.67
CA SER A 489 -13.60 0.92 -21.28
C SER A 489 -15.10 1.01 -20.96
N ALA A 490 -15.45 1.41 -19.72
CA ALA A 490 -16.83 1.61 -19.30
C ALA A 490 -17.53 2.73 -20.11
N ALA A 491 -16.80 3.79 -20.45
CA ALA A 491 -17.31 4.88 -21.27
C ALA A 491 -17.36 4.51 -22.77
N ASP A 492 -16.34 3.82 -23.29
CA ASP A 492 -16.30 3.41 -24.70
C ASP A 492 -17.45 2.45 -25.02
N ALA A 493 -17.85 1.58 -24.08
CA ALA A 493 -19.01 0.70 -24.21
C ALA A 493 -20.36 1.42 -24.36
N LEU A 494 -20.43 2.74 -24.10
CA LEU A 494 -21.66 3.52 -24.29
C LEU A 494 -22.02 3.69 -25.78
N ASN A 495 -21.01 3.59 -26.64
CA ASN A 495 -21.09 3.86 -28.07
C ASN A 495 -21.02 2.57 -28.92
N ALA A 496 -20.82 1.40 -28.26
CA ALA A 496 -20.83 0.09 -28.93
C ALA A 496 -22.25 -0.52 -28.92
#